data_29df5fa981b982f1d6ccde38a098fc34
#
_entry.id   29df5fa981b982f1d6ccde38a098fc34
#
_cell.length_a   1.000
_cell.length_b   1.000
_cell.length_c   1.000
_cell.angle_alpha   90.00
_cell.angle_beta   90.00
_cell.angle_gamma   90.00
#
_symmetry.space_group_name_H-M   'P 1'
#
loop_
_entity.id
_entity.type
_entity.pdbx_description
1 polymer ?
#
loop_
_entity_poly.entity_id
_entity_poly.type
_entity_poly.pdbx_seq_one_letter_code
_entity_poly.pdbx_strand_id
1 'polypeptide(L)'
;MKRILLTLMKMGIVTAILYYLIQSGRLNFERLLLLMDSPGILMMMYLILILAVVPMATLRWWLLLRAIGLKVEPKRTFLLTWIGNFFNTTLPGAITGDVVKGYYVIRSEKEEGRTRAFMTLLIDRFVGLFGLVVMAFIALIFNLDLIWKQSSLHPLAWSITGLFGATLIFYIIALYPFAAVSYTHLRAHETQRY
;
A
#
# COMPACT_ATOMS: atom_id res chain seq x y z
N MET A 1 24.85 9.99 20.78
CA MET A 1 25.61 10.50 19.65
C MET A 1 25.28 9.82 18.32
N LYS A 2 25.35 8.48 18.18
CA LYS A 2 25.03 7.78 16.89
C LYS A 2 23.64 8.09 16.31
N ARG A 3 22.60 8.22 17.13
CA ARG A 3 21.23 8.53 16.65
C ARG A 3 21.11 9.95 16.11
N ILE A 4 21.78 10.92 16.76
CA ILE A 4 21.77 12.33 16.30
C ILE A 4 22.51 12.44 14.96
N LEU A 5 23.66 11.78 14.83
CA LEU A 5 24.42 11.75 13.58
C LEU A 5 23.64 11.14 12.42
N LEU A 6 22.92 10.02 12.66
CA LEU A 6 22.05 9.39 11.67
C LEU A 6 20.89 10.31 11.26
N THR A 7 20.32 11.05 12.21
CA THR A 7 19.24 12.01 11.90
C THR A 7 19.77 13.18 11.09
N LEU A 8 20.92 13.74 11.45
CA LEU A 8 21.56 14.81 10.67
C LEU A 8 21.92 14.35 9.25
N MET A 9 22.45 13.15 9.12
CA MET A 9 22.75 12.56 7.80
C MET A 9 21.49 12.39 6.94
N LYS A 10 20.39 11.89 7.51
CA LYS A 10 19.10 11.79 6.82
C LYS A 10 18.57 13.14 6.38
N MET A 11 18.61 14.15 7.27
CA MET A 11 18.21 15.51 6.96
C MET A 11 19.09 16.12 5.85
N GLY A 12 20.40 15.88 5.90
CA GLY A 12 21.32 16.32 4.84
C GLY A 12 21.00 15.71 3.48
N ILE A 13 20.71 14.40 3.44
CA ILE A 13 20.31 13.71 2.20
C ILE A 13 18.99 14.29 1.66
N VAL A 14 17.98 14.46 2.51
CA VAL A 14 16.68 15.03 2.10
C VAL A 14 16.87 16.44 1.55
N THR A 15 17.64 17.29 2.24
CA THR A 15 17.95 18.66 1.80
C THR A 15 18.70 18.66 0.46
N ALA A 16 19.67 17.79 0.29
CA ALA A 16 20.43 17.67 -0.97
C ALA A 16 19.54 17.22 -2.13
N ILE A 17 18.65 16.25 -1.90
CA ILE A 17 17.68 15.80 -2.92
C ILE A 17 16.72 16.93 -3.29
N LEU A 18 16.15 17.63 -2.31
CA LEU A 18 15.26 18.78 -2.56
C LEU A 18 15.97 19.88 -3.33
N TYR A 19 17.19 20.22 -2.94
CA TYR A 19 18.01 21.20 -3.64
C TYR A 19 18.26 20.79 -5.10
N TYR A 20 18.62 19.52 -5.34
CA TYR A 20 18.81 18.99 -6.68
C TYR A 20 17.52 19.04 -7.52
N LEU A 21 16.37 18.69 -6.94
CA LEU A 21 15.07 18.72 -7.63
C LEU A 21 14.65 20.14 -8.02
N ILE A 22 14.93 21.13 -7.15
CA ILE A 22 14.67 22.55 -7.43
C ILE A 22 15.59 23.05 -8.54
N GLN A 23 16.90 22.81 -8.42
CA GLN A 23 17.89 23.23 -9.41
C GLN A 23 17.68 22.60 -10.79
N SER A 24 17.26 21.34 -10.82
CA SER A 24 16.98 20.62 -12.08
C SER A 24 15.65 21.02 -12.74
N GLY A 25 14.90 21.97 -12.15
CA GLY A 25 13.58 22.40 -12.66
C GLY A 25 12.49 21.32 -12.59
N ARG A 26 12.80 20.15 -12.00
CA ARG A 26 11.84 19.07 -11.84
C ARG A 26 10.78 19.35 -10.77
N LEU A 27 11.12 20.21 -9.81
CA LEU A 27 10.21 20.72 -8.79
C LEU A 27 9.95 22.19 -9.08
N ASN A 28 8.83 22.48 -9.75
CA ASN A 28 8.44 23.84 -10.08
C ASN A 28 7.32 24.28 -9.13
N PHE A 29 7.67 25.19 -8.21
CA PHE A 29 6.74 25.74 -7.24
C PHE A 29 5.63 26.57 -7.88
N GLU A 30 5.87 27.21 -9.04
CA GLU A 30 4.82 27.94 -9.76
C GLU A 30 3.70 27.00 -10.21
N ARG A 31 4.03 25.79 -10.66
CA ARG A 31 3.02 24.77 -11.02
C ARG A 31 2.24 24.26 -9.81
N LEU A 32 2.86 24.21 -8.64
CA LEU A 32 2.16 23.90 -7.39
C LEU A 32 1.21 25.03 -6.98
N LEU A 33 1.60 26.30 -7.20
CA LEU A 33 0.70 27.44 -6.96
C LEU A 33 -0.49 27.44 -7.92
N LEU A 34 -0.32 27.05 -9.18
CA LEU A 34 -1.43 26.89 -10.13
C LEU A 34 -2.49 25.89 -9.66
N LEU A 35 -2.11 24.87 -8.87
CA LEU A 35 -3.09 23.98 -8.23
C LEU A 35 -3.95 24.72 -7.19
N MET A 36 -3.39 25.72 -6.51
CA MET A 36 -4.14 26.55 -5.55
C MET A 36 -5.13 27.50 -6.24
N ASP A 37 -4.89 27.83 -7.51
CA ASP A 37 -5.82 28.63 -8.34
C ASP A 37 -7.05 27.81 -8.78
N SER A 38 -7.04 26.50 -8.55
CA SER A 38 -8.14 25.60 -8.88
C SER A 38 -8.68 24.88 -7.63
N PRO A 39 -9.28 25.62 -6.69
CA PRO A 39 -9.73 25.04 -5.41
C PRO A 39 -10.77 23.91 -5.60
N GLY A 40 -11.55 23.95 -6.67
CA GLY A 40 -12.51 22.90 -7.00
C GLY A 40 -11.85 21.55 -7.31
N ILE A 41 -10.72 21.54 -8.02
CA ILE A 41 -9.97 20.32 -8.31
C ILE A 41 -9.36 19.75 -7.03
N LEU A 42 -8.75 20.60 -6.20
CA LEU A 42 -8.20 20.18 -4.90
C LEU A 42 -9.29 19.60 -3.99
N MET A 43 -10.44 20.26 -3.93
CA MET A 43 -11.57 19.78 -3.15
C MET A 43 -12.11 18.44 -3.67
N MET A 44 -12.22 18.27 -4.98
CA MET A 44 -12.62 17.01 -5.59
C MET A 44 -11.63 15.88 -5.29
N MET A 45 -10.32 16.12 -5.42
CA MET A 45 -9.28 15.15 -5.07
C MET A 45 -9.35 14.76 -3.59
N TYR A 46 -9.57 15.73 -2.71
CA TYR A 46 -9.71 15.50 -1.28
C TYR A 46 -10.97 14.69 -0.94
N LEU A 47 -12.09 14.98 -1.60
CA LEU A 47 -13.33 14.20 -1.46
C LEU A 47 -13.15 12.77 -1.94
N ILE A 48 -12.47 12.53 -3.06
CA ILE A 48 -12.17 11.18 -3.53
C ILE A 48 -11.30 10.43 -2.51
N LEU A 49 -10.29 11.09 -1.95
CA LEU A 49 -9.46 10.50 -0.90
C LEU A 49 -10.28 10.06 0.31
N ILE A 50 -11.15 10.94 0.83
CA ILE A 50 -11.95 10.67 2.02
C ILE A 50 -13.06 9.67 1.76
N LEU A 51 -13.78 9.80 0.65
CA LEU A 51 -15.00 9.02 0.39
C LEU A 51 -14.75 7.71 -0.34
N ALA A 52 -13.62 7.56 -1.03
CA ALA A 52 -13.29 6.34 -1.76
C ALA A 52 -12.04 5.64 -1.20
N VAL A 53 -10.89 6.32 -1.15
CA VAL A 53 -9.61 5.67 -0.83
C VAL A 53 -9.56 5.17 0.61
N VAL A 54 -9.95 6.00 1.57
CA VAL A 54 -9.89 5.62 3.00
C VAL A 54 -10.91 4.54 3.36
N PRO A 55 -12.20 4.62 2.93
CA PRO A 55 -13.15 3.54 3.17
C PRO A 55 -12.75 2.22 2.50
N MET A 56 -12.21 2.27 1.26
CA MET A 56 -11.77 1.08 0.56
C MET A 56 -10.58 0.40 1.27
N ALA A 57 -9.59 1.20 1.71
CA ALA A 57 -8.47 0.70 2.51
C ALA A 57 -8.94 0.10 3.85
N THR A 58 -9.92 0.74 4.49
CA THR A 58 -10.55 0.24 5.72
C THR A 58 -11.26 -1.08 5.50
N LEU A 59 -12.09 -1.16 4.45
CA LEU A 59 -12.84 -2.38 4.10
C LEU A 59 -11.88 -3.56 3.84
N ARG A 60 -10.83 -3.31 3.06
CA ARG A 60 -9.81 -4.32 2.76
C ARG A 60 -9.17 -4.86 4.04
N TRP A 61 -8.68 -3.97 4.92
CA TRP A 61 -8.05 -4.39 6.17
C TRP A 61 -9.03 -5.07 7.13
N TRP A 62 -10.26 -4.59 7.22
CA TRP A 62 -11.30 -5.21 8.02
C TRP A 62 -11.64 -6.64 7.56
N LEU A 63 -11.71 -6.86 6.23
CA LEU A 63 -11.91 -8.20 5.67
C LEU A 63 -10.75 -9.14 6.02
N LEU A 64 -9.51 -8.66 5.98
CA LEU A 64 -8.32 -9.42 6.39
C LEU A 64 -8.38 -9.80 7.87
N LEU A 65 -8.74 -8.86 8.75
CA LEU A 65 -8.92 -9.14 10.17
C LEU A 65 -10.00 -10.21 10.42
N ARG A 66 -11.12 -10.13 9.72
CA ARG A 66 -12.18 -11.15 9.81
C ARG A 66 -11.76 -12.50 9.28
N ALA A 67 -11.02 -12.55 8.18
CA ALA A 67 -10.55 -13.80 7.58
C ALA A 67 -9.66 -14.62 8.51
N ILE A 68 -8.92 -13.96 9.42
CA ILE A 68 -8.08 -14.64 10.43
C ILE A 68 -8.80 -14.85 11.78
N GLY A 69 -10.13 -14.58 11.82
CA GLY A 69 -10.97 -14.83 13.00
C GLY A 69 -10.96 -13.73 14.05
N LEU A 70 -10.35 -12.56 13.78
CA LEU A 70 -10.39 -11.41 14.69
C LEU A 70 -11.72 -10.65 14.53
N LYS A 71 -12.46 -10.53 15.63
CA LYS A 71 -13.77 -9.85 15.66
C LYS A 71 -13.60 -8.36 15.98
N VAL A 72 -13.02 -7.61 15.04
CA VAL A 72 -12.90 -6.15 15.16
C VAL A 72 -14.07 -5.48 14.46
N GLU A 73 -14.70 -4.52 15.12
CA GLU A 73 -15.81 -3.77 14.56
C GLU A 73 -15.37 -2.90 13.38
N PRO A 74 -16.19 -2.76 12.31
CA PRO A 74 -15.86 -1.92 11.15
C PRO A 74 -15.58 -0.47 11.53
N LYS A 75 -16.36 0.09 12.46
CA LYS A 75 -16.19 1.46 12.97
C LYS A 75 -14.82 1.67 13.62
N ARG A 76 -14.39 0.70 14.44
CA ARG A 76 -13.07 0.73 15.08
C ARG A 76 -11.95 0.60 14.05
N THR A 77 -12.10 -0.29 13.07
CA THR A 77 -11.14 -0.45 11.98
C THR A 77 -11.02 0.84 11.17
N PHE A 78 -12.14 1.51 10.87
CA PHE A 78 -12.15 2.81 10.20
C PHE A 78 -11.38 3.86 10.98
N LEU A 79 -11.65 4.00 12.27
CA LEU A 79 -10.95 4.95 13.15
C LEU A 79 -9.44 4.67 13.18
N LEU A 80 -9.05 3.40 13.33
CA LEU A 80 -7.64 3.01 13.33
C LEU A 80 -6.95 3.27 11.98
N THR A 81 -7.67 3.12 10.87
CA THR A 81 -7.15 3.47 9.54
C THR A 81 -6.90 4.97 9.41
N TRP A 82 -7.81 5.81 9.91
CA TRP A 82 -7.62 7.26 9.96
C TRP A 82 -6.42 7.67 10.82
N ILE A 83 -6.33 7.11 12.03
CA ILE A 83 -5.19 7.34 12.92
C ILE A 83 -3.89 6.91 12.22
N GLY A 84 -3.87 5.73 11.60
CA GLY A 84 -2.70 5.25 10.88
C GLY A 84 -2.30 6.16 9.72
N ASN A 85 -3.26 6.64 8.92
CA ASN A 85 -2.98 7.58 7.83
C ASN A 85 -2.43 8.91 8.35
N PHE A 86 -2.96 9.42 9.45
CA PHE A 86 -2.43 10.62 10.10
C PHE A 86 -0.95 10.44 10.49
N PHE A 87 -0.60 9.33 11.15
CA PHE A 87 0.78 9.05 11.53
C PHE A 87 1.70 8.79 10.34
N ASN A 88 1.20 8.14 9.28
CA ASN A 88 1.97 7.94 8.04
C ASN A 88 2.28 9.26 7.32
N THR A 89 1.42 10.27 7.45
CA THR A 89 1.60 11.59 6.82
C THR A 89 2.43 12.52 7.68
N THR A 90 2.27 12.46 9.02
CA THR A 90 2.89 13.41 9.94
C THR A 90 4.29 12.99 10.38
N LEU A 91 4.53 11.70 10.53
CA LEU A 91 5.82 11.18 10.99
C LEU A 91 6.65 10.65 9.83
N PRO A 92 7.97 10.88 9.83
CA PRO A 92 8.87 10.33 8.82
C PRO A 92 8.92 8.80 8.94
N GLY A 93 8.41 8.11 7.92
CA GLY A 93 8.41 6.67 7.83
C GLY A 93 7.06 6.12 7.34
N ALA A 94 7.05 5.54 6.15
CA ALA A 94 5.84 5.00 5.51
C ALA A 94 5.14 3.86 6.29
N ILE A 95 5.74 3.37 7.37
CA ILE A 95 5.29 2.22 8.17
C ILE A 95 4.76 2.66 9.55
N THR A 96 4.99 3.90 9.96
CA THR A 96 4.70 4.37 11.33
C THR A 96 3.21 4.24 11.67
N GLY A 97 2.33 4.60 10.77
CA GLY A 97 0.89 4.47 10.96
C GLY A 97 0.41 3.02 11.06
N ASP A 98 1.06 2.09 10.36
CA ASP A 98 0.71 0.66 10.47
C ASP A 98 1.17 0.06 11.78
N VAL A 99 2.32 0.49 12.30
CA VAL A 99 2.78 0.12 13.64
C VAL A 99 1.77 0.60 14.68
N VAL A 100 1.26 1.83 14.55
CA VAL A 100 0.23 2.38 15.44
C VAL A 100 -1.08 1.57 15.34
N LYS A 101 -1.58 1.32 14.12
CA LYS A 101 -2.76 0.46 13.90
C LYS A 101 -2.59 -0.91 14.53
N GLY A 102 -1.44 -1.54 14.26
CA GLY A 102 -1.09 -2.86 14.79
C GLY A 102 -1.05 -2.88 16.32
N TYR A 103 -0.42 -1.90 16.92
CA TYR A 103 -0.35 -1.79 18.38
C TYR A 103 -1.73 -1.78 19.04
N TYR A 104 -2.66 -0.98 18.51
CA TYR A 104 -4.02 -0.89 19.06
C TYR A 104 -4.83 -2.18 18.89
N VAL A 105 -4.65 -2.92 17.79
CA VAL A 105 -5.30 -4.22 17.60
C VAL A 105 -4.63 -5.30 18.46
N ILE A 106 -3.30 -5.37 18.45
CA ILE A 106 -2.52 -6.36 19.21
C ILE A 106 -2.78 -6.24 20.72
N ARG A 107 -2.90 -5.02 21.24
CA ARG A 107 -3.13 -4.79 22.68
C ARG A 107 -4.49 -5.31 23.14
N SER A 108 -5.48 -5.41 22.27
CA SER A 108 -6.81 -5.92 22.59
C SER A 108 -6.94 -7.43 22.46
N GLU A 109 -5.92 -8.12 21.94
CA GLU A 109 -5.95 -9.55 21.65
C GLU A 109 -5.04 -10.35 22.58
N LYS A 110 -5.38 -11.63 22.79
CA LYS A 110 -4.53 -12.61 23.49
C LYS A 110 -3.28 -12.89 22.63
N GLU A 111 -2.25 -13.51 23.21
CA GLU A 111 -0.94 -13.72 22.55
C GLU A 111 -1.03 -14.34 21.14
N GLU A 112 -1.86 -15.36 20.96
CA GLU A 112 -2.07 -15.99 19.64
C GLU A 112 -2.70 -15.04 18.62
N GLY A 113 -3.58 -14.13 19.07
CA GLY A 113 -4.20 -13.11 18.23
C GLY A 113 -3.22 -12.02 17.79
N ARG A 114 -2.17 -11.77 18.56
CA ARG A 114 -1.17 -10.73 18.27
C ARG A 114 -0.37 -11.01 17.01
N THR A 115 0.14 -12.23 16.88
CA THR A 115 0.87 -12.65 15.67
C THR A 115 -0.03 -12.60 14.43
N ARG A 116 -1.27 -13.07 14.56
CA ARG A 116 -2.25 -13.01 13.47
C ARG A 116 -2.54 -11.56 13.06
N ALA A 117 -2.78 -10.67 14.01
CA ALA A 117 -3.01 -9.26 13.75
C ALA A 117 -1.83 -8.59 13.03
N PHE A 118 -0.59 -8.90 13.43
CA PHE A 118 0.60 -8.41 12.75
C PHE A 118 0.69 -8.91 11.30
N MET A 119 0.39 -10.18 11.06
CA MET A 119 0.38 -10.76 9.71
C MET A 119 -0.64 -10.07 8.80
N THR A 120 -1.81 -9.61 9.31
CA THR A 120 -2.75 -8.88 8.46
C THR A 120 -2.20 -7.56 7.96
N LEU A 121 -1.39 -6.87 8.74
CA LEU A 121 -0.77 -5.62 8.30
C LEU A 121 0.23 -5.85 7.17
N LEU A 122 1.01 -6.94 7.24
CA LEU A 122 1.92 -7.33 6.16
C LEU A 122 1.13 -7.69 4.89
N ILE A 123 0.11 -8.54 5.03
CA ILE A 123 -0.73 -8.94 3.90
C ILE A 123 -1.42 -7.72 3.29
N ASP A 124 -1.94 -6.79 4.11
CA ASP A 124 -2.56 -5.56 3.65
C ASP A 124 -1.59 -4.72 2.80
N ARG A 125 -0.31 -4.64 3.19
CA ARG A 125 0.74 -3.98 2.42
C ARG A 125 1.01 -4.68 1.09
N PHE A 126 1.17 -5.99 1.10
CA PHE A 126 1.38 -6.74 -0.14
C PHE A 126 0.21 -6.58 -1.12
N VAL A 127 -1.03 -6.71 -0.65
CA VAL A 127 -2.22 -6.49 -1.48
C VAL A 127 -2.27 -5.05 -2.03
N GLY A 128 -1.88 -4.07 -1.20
CA GLY A 128 -1.78 -2.66 -1.64
C GLY A 128 -0.73 -2.45 -2.72
N LEU A 129 0.47 -3.02 -2.55
CA LEU A 129 1.54 -2.95 -3.54
C LEU A 129 1.13 -3.61 -4.86
N PHE A 130 0.50 -4.77 -4.80
CA PHE A 130 -0.03 -5.44 -5.97
C PHE A 130 -1.04 -4.54 -6.72
N GLY A 131 -1.97 -3.93 -5.99
CA GLY A 131 -2.92 -2.98 -6.58
C GLY A 131 -2.23 -1.82 -7.30
N LEU A 132 -1.17 -1.25 -6.74
CA LEU A 132 -0.39 -0.19 -7.39
C LEU A 132 0.29 -0.68 -8.67
N VAL A 133 0.88 -1.87 -8.66
CA VAL A 133 1.53 -2.45 -9.83
C VAL A 133 0.51 -2.75 -10.94
N VAL A 134 -0.67 -3.27 -10.59
CA VAL A 134 -1.78 -3.49 -11.53
C VAL A 134 -2.23 -2.17 -12.15
N MET A 135 -2.44 -1.13 -11.34
CA MET A 135 -2.83 0.18 -11.84
C MET A 135 -1.78 0.80 -12.76
N ALA A 136 -0.48 0.67 -12.42
CA ALA A 136 0.61 1.13 -13.28
C ALA A 136 0.63 0.38 -14.61
N PHE A 137 0.40 -0.94 -14.60
CA PHE A 137 0.34 -1.75 -15.80
C PHE A 137 -0.87 -1.42 -16.67
N ILE A 138 -2.04 -1.20 -16.08
CA ILE A 138 -3.24 -0.72 -16.77
C ILE A 138 -2.97 0.65 -17.43
N ALA A 139 -2.40 1.59 -16.67
CA ALA A 139 -2.05 2.91 -17.19
C ALA A 139 -1.04 2.81 -18.37
N LEU A 140 -0.09 1.88 -18.31
CA LEU A 140 0.84 1.60 -19.40
C LEU A 140 0.11 1.12 -20.66
N ILE A 141 -0.85 0.20 -20.54
CA ILE A 141 -1.64 -0.31 -21.67
C ILE A 141 -2.42 0.83 -22.35
N PHE A 142 -3.05 1.71 -21.56
CA PHE A 142 -3.82 2.82 -22.09
C PHE A 142 -2.95 3.94 -22.72
N ASN A 143 -1.64 3.93 -22.50
CA ASN A 143 -0.71 4.93 -23.01
C ASN A 143 0.36 4.34 -23.96
N LEU A 144 0.11 3.18 -24.56
CA LEU A 144 1.08 2.52 -25.44
C LEU A 144 1.52 3.43 -26.59
N ASP A 145 0.62 4.18 -27.21
CA ASP A 145 0.95 5.09 -28.31
C ASP A 145 1.96 6.17 -27.90
N LEU A 146 1.84 6.71 -26.68
CA LEU A 146 2.78 7.68 -26.13
C LEU A 146 4.14 7.03 -25.89
N ILE A 147 4.15 5.81 -25.36
CA ILE A 147 5.36 5.06 -25.04
C ILE A 147 6.15 4.74 -26.32
N TRP A 148 5.47 4.27 -27.38
CA TRP A 148 6.11 3.96 -28.65
C TRP A 148 6.67 5.19 -29.36
N LYS A 149 6.05 6.36 -29.19
CA LYS A 149 6.54 7.63 -29.74
C LYS A 149 7.74 8.20 -29.00
N GLN A 150 7.94 7.83 -27.74
CA GLN A 150 8.97 8.39 -26.86
C GLN A 150 9.92 7.32 -26.36
N SER A 151 11.06 7.14 -27.01
CA SER A 151 12.08 6.13 -26.64
C SER A 151 12.60 6.25 -25.21
N SER A 152 12.57 7.45 -24.62
CA SER A 152 12.91 7.69 -23.21
C SER A 152 11.99 7.00 -22.21
N LEU A 153 10.77 6.60 -22.63
CA LEU A 153 9.80 5.89 -21.80
C LEU A 153 9.91 4.36 -21.87
N HIS A 154 10.67 3.82 -22.83
CA HIS A 154 10.84 2.37 -22.97
C HIS A 154 11.40 1.69 -21.72
N PRO A 155 12.45 2.20 -21.03
CA PRO A 155 12.95 1.58 -19.80
C PRO A 155 11.88 1.55 -18.69
N LEU A 156 11.05 2.58 -18.58
CA LEU A 156 9.94 2.63 -17.63
C LEU A 156 8.90 1.55 -17.94
N ALA A 157 8.52 1.41 -19.22
CA ALA A 157 7.57 0.40 -19.66
C ALA A 157 8.05 -1.03 -19.38
N TRP A 158 9.31 -1.33 -19.68
CA TRP A 158 9.93 -2.62 -19.35
C TRP A 158 9.98 -2.88 -17.86
N SER A 159 10.29 -1.85 -17.05
CA SER A 159 10.33 -1.97 -15.59
C SER A 159 8.94 -2.28 -15.01
N ILE A 160 7.89 -1.60 -15.47
CA ILE A 160 6.51 -1.84 -15.03
C ILE A 160 6.06 -3.25 -15.44
N THR A 161 6.32 -3.66 -16.68
CA THR A 161 5.95 -4.98 -17.19
C THR A 161 6.68 -6.10 -16.44
N GLY A 162 7.96 -5.95 -16.21
CA GLY A 162 8.77 -6.90 -15.45
C GLY A 162 8.31 -7.02 -13.99
N LEU A 163 8.01 -5.88 -13.35
CA LEU A 163 7.49 -5.85 -11.99
C LEU A 163 6.11 -6.49 -11.89
N PHE A 164 5.23 -6.24 -12.88
CA PHE A 164 3.91 -6.87 -12.94
C PHE A 164 4.03 -8.39 -13.08
N GLY A 165 4.86 -8.87 -14.00
CA GLY A 165 5.11 -10.31 -14.18
C GLY A 165 5.69 -10.97 -12.92
N ALA A 166 6.70 -10.36 -12.30
CA ALA A 166 7.31 -10.85 -11.08
C ALA A 166 6.32 -10.91 -9.92
N THR A 167 5.50 -9.87 -9.75
CA THR A 167 4.45 -9.84 -8.71
C THR A 167 3.37 -10.89 -8.96
N LEU A 168 2.95 -11.07 -10.20
CA LEU A 168 1.97 -12.10 -10.57
C LEU A 168 2.48 -13.52 -10.24
N ILE A 169 3.72 -13.82 -10.62
CA ILE A 169 4.38 -15.10 -10.31
C ILE A 169 4.46 -15.31 -8.80
N PHE A 170 4.86 -14.29 -8.06
CA PHE A 170 4.92 -14.35 -6.59
C PHE A 170 3.55 -14.71 -5.99
N TYR A 171 2.47 -14.07 -6.45
CA TYR A 171 1.13 -14.37 -5.94
C TYR A 171 0.65 -15.77 -6.34
N ILE A 172 0.94 -16.24 -7.55
CA ILE A 172 0.61 -17.60 -7.98
C ILE A 172 1.32 -18.60 -7.08
N ILE A 173 2.61 -18.45 -6.82
CA ILE A 173 3.39 -19.32 -5.94
C ILE A 173 2.88 -19.26 -4.50
N ALA A 174 2.56 -18.07 -3.99
CA ALA A 174 2.05 -17.89 -2.63
C ALA A 174 0.65 -18.50 -2.42
N LEU A 175 -0.19 -18.53 -3.44
CA LEU A 175 -1.54 -19.09 -3.37
C LEU A 175 -1.59 -20.58 -3.69
N TYR A 176 -0.58 -21.13 -4.38
CA TYR A 176 -0.54 -22.54 -4.77
C TYR A 176 -0.69 -23.54 -3.61
N PRO A 177 0.03 -23.40 -2.47
CA PRO A 177 -0.10 -24.31 -1.34
C PRO A 177 -1.52 -24.26 -0.69
N PHE A 178 -2.19 -23.10 -0.71
CA PHE A 178 -3.56 -23.00 -0.19
C PHE A 178 -4.58 -23.73 -1.06
N ALA A 179 -4.43 -23.70 -2.37
CA ALA A 179 -5.26 -24.46 -3.29
C ALA A 179 -5.06 -25.97 -3.11
N ALA A 180 -3.82 -26.43 -3.00
CA ALA A 180 -3.50 -27.86 -2.82
C ALA A 180 -4.07 -28.42 -1.50
N VAL A 181 -3.99 -27.68 -0.40
CA VAL A 181 -4.53 -28.10 0.91
C VAL A 181 -6.06 -28.15 0.89
N SER A 182 -6.72 -27.23 0.21
CA SER A 182 -8.18 -27.23 0.10
C SER A 182 -8.72 -28.45 -0.67
N TYR A 183 -8.03 -28.88 -1.73
CA TYR A 183 -8.39 -30.08 -2.48
C TYR A 183 -8.23 -31.38 -1.69
N THR A 184 -7.22 -31.48 -0.85
CA THR A 184 -7.00 -32.68 -0.01
C THR A 184 -8.07 -32.82 1.08
N HIS A 185 -8.52 -31.72 1.67
CA HIS A 185 -9.58 -31.73 2.67
C HIS A 185 -10.94 -32.12 2.09
N LEU A 186 -11.29 -31.65 0.90
CA LEU A 186 -12.54 -32.02 0.23
C LEU A 186 -12.57 -33.51 -0.12
N ARG A 187 -11.45 -34.06 -0.60
CA ARG A 187 -11.35 -35.50 -0.95
C ARG A 187 -11.40 -36.42 0.27
N ALA A 188 -10.88 -35.98 1.42
CA ALA A 188 -10.95 -36.75 2.66
C ALA A 188 -12.38 -36.87 3.21
N HIS A 189 -13.25 -35.88 2.98
CA HIS A 189 -14.65 -35.94 3.37
C HIS A 189 -15.53 -36.83 2.44
N GLU A 190 -15.16 -36.99 1.18
CA GLU A 190 -15.87 -37.91 0.24
C GLU A 190 -15.56 -39.36 0.54
N THR A 191 -14.33 -39.69 0.96
CA THR A 191 -13.95 -41.12 1.25
C THR A 191 -14.48 -41.64 2.58
N GLN A 192 -15.06 -40.82 3.45
CA GLN A 192 -15.72 -41.24 4.70
C GLN A 192 -17.23 -41.53 4.53
N ARG A 193 -17.79 -41.40 3.34
CA ARG A 193 -19.21 -41.64 3.06
C ARG A 193 -19.51 -42.97 2.38
N TYR A 194 -18.52 -43.86 2.24
CA TYR A 194 -18.69 -45.21 1.71
C TYR A 194 -18.29 -46.29 2.69
#